data_af094e5320a6f90515437ed24c312f3f
#
_entry.id   af094e5320a6f90515437ed24c312f3f
#
_cell.length_a   1.000
_cell.length_b   1.000
_cell.length_c   1.000
_cell.angle_alpha   90.00
_cell.angle_beta   90.00
_cell.angle_gamma   90.00
#
_symmetry.space_group_name_H-M   'P 1'
#
loop_
_entity.id
_entity.type
_entity.pdbx_description
1 polymer ?
#
loop_
_entity_poly.entity_id
_entity_poly.type
_entity_poly.pdbx_seq_one_letter_code
_entity_poly.pdbx_strand_id
1 'polypeptide(L)'
;NTRRLFTTAMTASAALAIATPALGARLTEVATGFSDITKVTAPAGDDRLFVVEQRGTIRVVNNGVTASTPFLDLRDRVLSGGEQGLLGVAFHPKFSSNGKLYVNFTDRTGATVIAVYRANPGSNVVSAATGRRLMRIPQPFSNHNGGDLNFGPDGLLYIGMGDGGSGGDPGNRAQRLNT
;
A
#
# COMPACT_ATOMS: atom_id res chain seq x y z
N ASN A 1 15.08 -44.97 -76.41
CA ASN A 1 14.76 -44.89 -74.97
C ASN A 1 15.41 -43.66 -74.35
N THR A 2 14.70 -42.53 -74.37
CA THR A 2 15.18 -41.25 -73.79
C THR A 2 14.50 -41.07 -72.46
N ARG A 3 15.23 -41.24 -71.33
CA ARG A 3 14.75 -40.92 -69.99
C ARG A 3 14.89 -39.42 -69.77
N ARG A 4 13.81 -38.69 -69.57
CA ARG A 4 13.82 -37.32 -69.11
C ARG A 4 13.88 -37.33 -67.56
N LEU A 5 14.95 -36.75 -67.03
CA LEU A 5 15.07 -36.41 -65.59
C LEU A 5 14.31 -35.11 -65.33
N PHE A 6 13.29 -35.19 -64.46
CA PHE A 6 12.65 -33.99 -63.90
C PHE A 6 13.41 -33.61 -62.61
N THR A 7 14.10 -32.48 -62.67
CA THR A 7 14.70 -31.87 -61.48
C THR A 7 13.64 -30.95 -60.84
N THR A 8 13.12 -31.35 -59.68
CA THR A 8 12.22 -30.53 -58.92
C THR A 8 13.06 -29.56 -58.08
N ALA A 9 13.03 -28.28 -58.39
CA ALA A 9 13.64 -27.24 -57.60
C ALA A 9 12.77 -26.96 -56.37
N MET A 10 13.25 -27.29 -55.18
CA MET A 10 12.67 -26.88 -53.91
C MET A 10 13.06 -25.41 -53.63
N THR A 11 12.14 -24.51 -53.75
CA THR A 11 12.32 -23.11 -53.25
C THR A 11 12.07 -23.09 -51.73
N ALA A 12 13.13 -22.91 -50.97
CA ALA A 12 13.05 -22.67 -49.56
C ALA A 12 12.63 -21.21 -49.32
N SER A 13 11.39 -20.96 -48.90
CA SER A 13 10.94 -19.68 -48.44
C SER A 13 11.48 -19.43 -47.01
N ALA A 14 12.48 -18.58 -46.88
CA ALA A 14 12.94 -18.09 -45.56
C ALA A 14 11.93 -17.11 -45.04
N ALA A 15 11.15 -17.50 -44.01
CA ALA A 15 10.30 -16.58 -43.28
C ALA A 15 11.22 -15.70 -42.38
N LEU A 16 11.31 -14.41 -42.72
CA LEU A 16 11.98 -13.41 -41.90
C LEU A 16 11.09 -13.12 -40.69
N ALA A 17 11.43 -13.70 -39.54
CA ALA A 17 10.79 -13.35 -38.27
C ALA A 17 11.23 -11.94 -37.86
N ILE A 18 10.36 -10.95 -38.03
CA ILE A 18 10.57 -9.61 -37.49
C ILE A 18 10.35 -9.74 -35.96
N ALA A 19 11.42 -9.78 -35.20
CA ALA A 19 11.38 -9.67 -33.74
C ALA A 19 10.86 -8.28 -33.40
N THR A 20 9.62 -8.18 -32.91
CA THR A 20 9.12 -6.95 -32.30
C THR A 20 9.98 -6.67 -31.07
N PRO A 21 10.56 -5.46 -30.91
CA PRO A 21 11.30 -5.14 -29.70
C PRO A 21 10.33 -5.26 -28.53
N ALA A 22 10.70 -6.04 -27.51
CA ALA A 22 9.98 -6.06 -26.25
C ALA A 22 10.01 -4.64 -25.69
N LEU A 23 8.84 -4.04 -25.51
CA LEU A 23 8.70 -2.76 -24.82
C LEU A 23 9.18 -3.00 -23.39
N GLY A 24 10.45 -2.64 -23.11
CA GLY A 24 11.01 -2.73 -21.77
C GLY A 24 10.21 -1.87 -20.80
N ALA A 25 9.94 -2.37 -19.60
CA ALA A 25 9.31 -1.59 -18.55
C ALA A 25 10.16 -0.32 -18.30
N ARG A 26 9.51 0.85 -18.32
CA ARG A 26 10.14 2.13 -18.04
C ARG A 26 9.66 2.62 -16.67
N LEU A 27 10.60 2.96 -15.80
CA LEU A 27 10.31 3.64 -14.55
C LEU A 27 10.24 5.15 -14.81
N THR A 28 9.21 5.79 -14.27
CA THR A 28 9.05 7.24 -14.29
C THR A 28 8.92 7.73 -12.86
N GLU A 29 9.74 8.69 -12.46
CA GLU A 29 9.62 9.35 -11.18
C GLU A 29 8.32 10.18 -11.16
N VAL A 30 7.51 10.00 -10.12
CA VAL A 30 6.24 10.71 -9.94
C VAL A 30 6.38 11.87 -8.97
N ALA A 31 7.10 11.67 -7.86
CA ALA A 31 7.36 12.70 -6.85
C ALA A 31 8.49 12.25 -5.92
N THR A 32 9.12 13.21 -5.24
CA THR A 32 10.23 13.02 -4.30
C THR A 32 9.98 13.70 -2.96
N GLY A 33 10.94 13.59 -2.03
CA GLY A 33 10.93 14.29 -0.73
C GLY A 33 10.12 13.57 0.35
N PHE A 34 10.03 12.24 0.27
CA PHE A 34 9.41 11.39 1.29
C PHE A 34 10.47 10.68 2.13
N SER A 35 10.09 10.30 3.35
CA SER A 35 10.92 9.53 4.26
C SER A 35 10.21 8.26 4.71
N ASP A 36 10.92 7.12 4.69
CA ASP A 36 10.45 5.86 5.25
C ASP A 36 9.01 5.51 4.81
N ILE A 37 8.79 5.42 3.47
CA ILE A 37 7.47 5.14 2.89
C ILE A 37 7.02 3.72 3.25
N THR A 38 5.85 3.58 3.88
CA THR A 38 5.24 2.29 4.20
C THR A 38 4.14 1.90 3.22
N LYS A 39 3.44 2.87 2.62
CA LYS A 39 2.38 2.60 1.64
C LYS A 39 2.16 3.79 0.70
N VAL A 40 1.77 3.48 -0.53
CA VAL A 40 1.21 4.45 -1.49
C VAL A 40 -0.14 3.93 -1.93
N THR A 41 -1.17 4.77 -1.92
CA THR A 41 -2.53 4.38 -2.30
C THR A 41 -3.35 5.60 -2.78
N ALA A 42 -4.52 5.33 -3.33
CA ALA A 42 -5.51 6.36 -3.70
C ALA A 42 -6.93 5.84 -3.41
N PRO A 43 -7.88 6.70 -3.03
CA PRO A 43 -9.29 6.33 -3.04
C PRO A 43 -9.79 6.08 -4.47
N ALA A 44 -10.78 5.24 -4.63
CA ALA A 44 -11.37 4.99 -5.94
C ALA A 44 -11.93 6.30 -6.55
N GLY A 45 -11.52 6.61 -7.78
CA GLY A 45 -11.93 7.81 -8.50
C GLY A 45 -11.28 9.12 -8.02
N ASP A 46 -10.15 9.03 -7.28
CA ASP A 46 -9.35 10.18 -6.87
C ASP A 46 -7.98 10.11 -7.54
N ASP A 47 -7.61 11.15 -8.29
CA ASP A 47 -6.34 11.19 -9.03
C ASP A 47 -5.13 11.51 -8.14
N ARG A 48 -5.36 11.88 -6.88
CA ARG A 48 -4.29 12.14 -5.92
C ARG A 48 -3.68 10.83 -5.42
N LEU A 49 -2.37 10.85 -5.18
CA LEU A 49 -1.68 9.77 -4.47
C LEU A 49 -1.49 10.16 -3.00
N PHE A 50 -1.69 9.18 -2.13
CA PHE A 50 -1.50 9.33 -0.69
C PHE A 50 -0.32 8.47 -0.26
N VAL A 51 0.73 9.13 0.19
CA VAL A 51 2.00 8.51 0.59
C VAL A 51 2.07 8.47 2.11
N VAL A 52 2.15 7.28 2.66
CA VAL A 52 2.25 7.04 4.10
C VAL A 52 3.71 7.00 4.50
N GLU A 53 4.08 7.84 5.44
CA GLU A 53 5.42 7.87 6.02
C GLU A 53 5.41 7.25 7.42
N GLN A 54 6.36 6.38 7.70
CA GLN A 54 6.43 5.57 8.93
C GLN A 54 6.33 6.42 10.21
N ARG A 55 6.89 7.64 10.18
CA ARG A 55 6.91 8.55 11.34
C ARG A 55 5.55 9.11 11.74
N GLY A 56 4.50 8.84 10.95
CA GLY A 56 3.13 9.21 11.32
C GLY A 56 2.48 10.26 10.43
N THR A 57 2.98 10.52 9.23
CA THR A 57 2.37 11.44 8.28
C THR A 57 1.78 10.72 7.08
N ILE A 58 0.68 11.23 6.54
CA ILE A 58 0.18 10.89 5.21
C ILE A 58 0.33 12.14 4.36
N ARG A 59 1.09 12.04 3.26
CA ARG A 59 1.31 13.14 2.32
C ARG A 59 0.43 12.98 1.10
N VAL A 60 0.04 14.09 0.47
CA VAL A 60 -0.72 14.11 -0.79
C VAL A 60 0.17 14.55 -1.92
N VAL A 61 0.13 13.82 -3.02
CA VAL A 61 0.70 14.21 -4.31
C VAL A 61 -0.44 14.41 -5.29
N ASN A 62 -0.48 15.59 -5.90
CA ASN A 62 -1.44 15.93 -6.95
C ASN A 62 -0.67 16.41 -8.18
N ASN A 63 -0.84 15.74 -9.32
CA ASN A 63 -0.13 16.04 -10.58
C ASN A 63 1.39 16.18 -10.39
N GLY A 64 2.01 15.28 -9.64
CA GLY A 64 3.45 15.28 -9.36
C GLY A 64 3.91 16.31 -8.31
N VAL A 65 3.00 17.11 -7.76
CA VAL A 65 3.32 18.11 -6.74
C VAL A 65 2.90 17.61 -5.36
N THR A 66 3.86 17.50 -4.45
CA THR A 66 3.62 17.14 -3.05
C THR A 66 3.10 18.34 -2.26
N ALA A 67 1.94 18.20 -1.62
CA ALA A 67 1.40 19.24 -0.74
C ALA A 67 2.37 19.52 0.43
N SER A 68 2.57 20.79 0.78
CA SER A 68 3.44 21.21 1.88
C SER A 68 2.93 20.76 3.26
N THR A 69 1.60 20.77 3.44
CA THR A 69 0.94 20.31 4.68
C THR A 69 0.58 18.83 4.53
N PRO A 70 0.87 17.97 5.52
CA PRO A 70 0.41 16.59 5.52
C PRO A 70 -1.11 16.49 5.43
N PHE A 71 -1.62 15.47 4.73
CA PHE A 71 -3.05 15.15 4.72
C PHE A 71 -3.54 14.74 6.11
N LEU A 72 -2.76 13.91 6.80
CA LEU A 72 -3.00 13.54 8.19
C LEU A 72 -1.65 13.53 8.92
N ASP A 73 -1.61 14.14 10.10
CA ASP A 73 -0.42 14.17 10.96
C ASP A 73 -0.72 13.51 12.30
N LEU A 74 -0.05 12.40 12.56
CA LEU A 74 -0.17 11.58 13.77
C LEU A 74 1.17 11.44 14.50
N ARG A 75 2.17 12.27 14.20
CA ARG A 75 3.52 12.15 14.75
C ARG A 75 3.56 12.21 16.27
N ASP A 76 2.64 12.91 16.90
CA ASP A 76 2.47 12.97 18.35
C ASP A 76 1.85 11.70 18.96
N ARG A 77 1.25 10.82 18.17
CA ARG A 77 0.57 9.59 18.58
C ARG A 77 1.33 8.32 18.22
N VAL A 78 2.21 8.39 17.23
CA VAL A 78 2.90 7.24 16.67
C VAL A 78 4.25 7.04 17.34
N LEU A 79 4.54 5.80 17.76
CA LEU A 79 5.89 5.32 18.05
C LEU A 79 6.45 4.76 16.73
N SER A 80 7.54 5.32 16.22
CA SER A 80 8.18 4.89 14.98
C SER A 80 9.62 4.45 15.17
N GLY A 81 10.05 3.46 14.41
CA GLY A 81 11.38 2.90 14.39
C GLY A 81 11.37 1.39 14.24
N GLY A 82 12.34 0.81 13.54
CA GLY A 82 12.29 -0.59 13.14
C GLY A 82 11.03 -0.90 12.35
N GLU A 83 10.20 -1.82 12.85
CA GLU A 83 8.93 -2.17 12.22
C GLU A 83 7.73 -1.38 12.77
N GLN A 84 7.91 -0.57 13.81
CA GLN A 84 6.87 0.25 14.41
C GLN A 84 6.68 1.56 13.63
N GLY A 85 5.44 2.08 13.58
CA GLY A 85 5.16 3.33 12.89
C GLY A 85 3.70 3.49 12.47
N LEU A 86 3.45 4.43 11.57
CA LEU A 86 2.24 4.47 10.76
C LEU A 86 2.46 3.51 9.58
N LEU A 87 1.75 2.38 9.59
CA LEU A 87 2.08 1.23 8.77
C LEU A 87 1.11 1.03 7.60
N GLY A 88 -0.13 1.49 7.73
CA GLY A 88 -1.11 1.32 6.69
C GLY A 88 -2.24 2.33 6.71
N VAL A 89 -2.84 2.51 5.54
CA VAL A 89 -4.06 3.28 5.34
C VAL A 89 -4.97 2.56 4.34
N ALA A 90 -6.27 2.58 4.59
CA ALA A 90 -7.29 2.17 3.63
C ALA A 90 -8.39 3.24 3.57
N PHE A 91 -8.73 3.67 2.38
CA PHE A 91 -9.89 4.52 2.16
C PHE A 91 -11.14 3.66 2.02
N HIS A 92 -12.22 4.09 2.64
CA HIS A 92 -13.51 3.40 2.49
C HIS A 92 -13.93 3.37 1.00
N PRO A 93 -14.53 2.30 0.48
CA PRO A 93 -14.95 2.24 -0.93
C PRO A 93 -15.85 3.40 -1.38
N LYS A 94 -16.58 4.00 -0.44
CA LYS A 94 -17.40 5.21 -0.65
C LYS A 94 -16.75 6.47 -0.06
N PHE A 95 -15.41 6.57 -0.13
CA PHE A 95 -14.67 7.70 0.45
C PHE A 95 -15.15 9.04 -0.11
N SER A 96 -15.42 9.11 -1.41
CA SER A 96 -15.92 10.33 -2.08
C SER A 96 -17.21 10.90 -1.47
N SER A 97 -18.01 10.08 -0.80
CA SER A 97 -19.26 10.52 -0.16
C SER A 97 -19.19 10.57 1.37
N ASN A 98 -18.38 9.68 2.00
CA ASN A 98 -18.39 9.56 3.47
C ASN A 98 -17.11 10.05 4.16
N GLY A 99 -16.06 10.31 3.39
CA GLY A 99 -14.77 10.83 3.87
C GLY A 99 -14.00 9.88 4.81
N LYS A 100 -14.42 8.62 4.98
CA LYS A 100 -13.80 7.71 5.94
C LYS A 100 -12.51 7.12 5.41
N LEU A 101 -11.46 7.19 6.24
CA LEU A 101 -10.22 6.46 6.05
C LEU A 101 -9.84 5.75 7.34
N TYR A 102 -9.15 4.64 7.21
CA TYR A 102 -8.71 3.80 8.31
C TYR A 102 -7.20 3.75 8.31
N VAL A 103 -6.59 3.81 9.48
CA VAL A 103 -5.14 3.73 9.63
C VAL A 103 -4.77 2.63 10.62
N ASN A 104 -3.61 2.03 10.37
CA ASN A 104 -2.94 1.13 11.30
C ASN A 104 -1.62 1.79 11.73
N PHE A 105 -1.43 1.93 13.03
CA PHE A 105 -0.21 2.49 13.57
C PHE A 105 0.14 1.90 14.93
N THR A 106 1.41 1.99 15.30
CA THR A 106 1.90 1.65 16.64
C THR A 106 1.80 2.89 17.54
N ASP A 107 1.06 2.80 18.64
CA ASP A 107 0.93 3.89 19.59
C ASP A 107 2.20 4.09 20.45
N ARG A 108 2.25 5.17 21.25
CA ARG A 108 3.40 5.52 22.09
C ARG A 108 3.80 4.45 23.10
N THR A 109 2.96 3.46 23.34
CA THR A 109 3.24 2.34 24.24
C THR A 109 3.65 1.06 23.52
N GLY A 110 3.73 1.11 22.18
CA GLY A 110 4.07 -0.03 21.33
C GLY A 110 2.89 -0.89 20.88
N ALA A 111 1.65 -0.56 21.26
CA ALA A 111 0.48 -1.32 20.85
C ALA A 111 0.02 -0.95 19.43
N THR A 112 -0.46 -1.92 18.66
CA THR A 112 -1.12 -1.67 17.39
C THR A 112 -2.48 -1.02 17.60
N VAL A 113 -2.74 0.05 16.88
CA VAL A 113 -4.02 0.78 16.90
C VAL A 113 -4.61 0.81 15.49
N ILE A 114 -5.88 0.39 15.38
CA ILE A 114 -6.70 0.65 14.19
C ILE A 114 -7.64 1.78 14.53
N ALA A 115 -7.59 2.85 13.74
CA ALA A 115 -8.43 4.03 13.93
C ALA A 115 -9.10 4.48 12.63
N VAL A 116 -10.30 5.05 12.74
CA VAL A 116 -10.99 5.70 11.63
C VAL A 116 -10.90 7.20 11.79
N TYR A 117 -10.60 7.89 10.70
CA TYR A 117 -10.65 9.35 10.56
C TYR A 117 -11.70 9.74 9.53
N ARG A 118 -12.09 11.01 9.55
CA ARG A 118 -13.03 11.53 8.56
C ARG A 118 -12.47 12.80 7.95
N ALA A 119 -12.25 12.73 6.63
CA ALA A 119 -11.93 13.87 5.78
C ALA A 119 -13.21 14.50 5.21
N ASN A 120 -13.15 15.77 4.85
CA ASN A 120 -14.05 16.30 3.84
C ASN A 120 -13.53 15.80 2.48
N PRO A 121 -14.35 15.11 1.66
CA PRO A 121 -13.93 14.66 0.35
C PRO A 121 -13.38 15.82 -0.49
N GLY A 122 -12.27 15.58 -1.20
CA GLY A 122 -11.55 16.63 -1.93
C GLY A 122 -10.62 17.51 -1.09
N SER A 123 -10.70 17.48 0.24
CA SER A 123 -9.74 18.19 1.09
C SER A 123 -8.35 17.54 1.03
N ASN A 124 -7.31 18.35 1.12
CA ASN A 124 -5.92 17.90 1.26
C ASN A 124 -5.47 17.85 2.74
N VAL A 125 -6.38 18.04 3.70
CA VAL A 125 -6.06 18.02 5.13
C VAL A 125 -7.19 17.35 5.92
N VAL A 126 -6.82 16.50 6.86
CA VAL A 126 -7.71 15.87 7.84
C VAL A 126 -7.25 16.22 9.23
N SER A 127 -8.17 16.71 10.07
CA SER A 127 -7.85 16.96 11.47
C SER A 127 -7.64 15.63 12.23
N ALA A 128 -6.53 15.49 12.93
CA ALA A 128 -6.28 14.37 13.82
C ALA A 128 -7.32 14.25 14.95
N ALA A 129 -8.04 15.34 15.26
CA ALA A 129 -9.14 15.34 16.24
C ALA A 129 -10.38 14.56 15.79
N THR A 130 -10.53 14.28 14.48
CA THR A 130 -11.66 13.46 13.96
C THR A 130 -11.47 11.96 14.23
N GLY A 131 -10.29 11.57 14.75
CA GLY A 131 -9.91 10.19 14.94
C GLY A 131 -10.71 9.48 16.02
N ARG A 132 -11.23 8.30 15.70
CA ARG A 132 -11.85 7.37 16.63
C ARG A 132 -11.16 6.02 16.56
N ARG A 133 -10.61 5.58 17.69
CA ARG A 133 -10.00 4.26 17.82
C ARG A 133 -11.06 3.17 17.69
N LEU A 134 -10.81 2.18 16.84
CA LEU A 134 -11.65 0.99 16.66
C LEU A 134 -11.11 -0.19 17.45
N MET A 135 -9.80 -0.42 17.37
CA MET A 135 -9.13 -1.52 18.04
C MET A 135 -7.81 -1.03 18.64
N ARG A 136 -7.38 -1.68 19.72
CA ARG A 136 -6.05 -1.56 20.28
C ARG A 136 -5.58 -2.94 20.72
N ILE A 137 -4.48 -3.38 20.14
CA ILE A 137 -3.92 -4.72 20.33
C ILE A 137 -2.54 -4.56 20.97
N PRO A 138 -2.34 -4.98 22.22
CA PRO A 138 -1.03 -4.96 22.85
C PRO A 138 -0.03 -5.81 22.06
N GLN A 139 1.16 -5.25 21.84
CA GLN A 139 2.25 -5.97 21.18
C GLN A 139 3.35 -6.24 22.21
N PRO A 140 3.78 -7.50 22.38
CA PRO A 140 4.80 -7.84 23.37
C PRO A 140 6.21 -7.45 22.92
N PHE A 141 6.42 -7.29 21.61
CA PHE A 141 7.70 -6.96 21.01
C PHE A 141 7.55 -5.83 19.99
N SER A 142 8.66 -5.22 19.61
CA SER A 142 8.71 -4.08 18.68
C SER A 142 8.71 -4.47 17.20
N ASN A 143 8.69 -5.76 16.90
CA ASN A 143 8.73 -6.31 15.55
C ASN A 143 7.49 -7.16 15.24
N HIS A 144 7.37 -7.60 13.98
CA HIS A 144 6.25 -8.35 13.44
C HIS A 144 4.89 -7.64 13.63
N ASN A 145 4.89 -6.32 13.49
CA ASN A 145 3.69 -5.50 13.71
C ASN A 145 2.64 -5.67 12.59
N GLY A 146 3.04 -6.13 11.40
CA GLY A 146 2.17 -6.19 10.24
C GLY A 146 1.81 -4.78 9.75
N GLY A 147 0.54 -4.51 9.55
CA GLY A 147 0.06 -3.13 9.37
C GLY A 147 -0.77 -2.86 8.14
N ASP A 148 -0.81 -3.74 7.15
CA ASP A 148 -1.56 -3.49 5.94
C ASP A 148 -3.07 -3.48 6.20
N LEU A 149 -3.76 -2.57 5.51
CA LEU A 149 -5.21 -2.41 5.53
C LEU A 149 -5.73 -2.38 4.10
N ASN A 150 -6.75 -3.19 3.81
CA ASN A 150 -7.43 -3.16 2.53
C ASN A 150 -8.92 -3.47 2.68
N PHE A 151 -9.75 -2.90 1.81
CA PHE A 151 -11.15 -3.31 1.67
C PHE A 151 -11.26 -4.46 0.67
N GLY A 152 -11.94 -5.53 1.07
CA GLY A 152 -12.29 -6.62 0.18
C GLY A 152 -13.46 -6.27 -0.76
N PRO A 153 -13.70 -7.10 -1.77
CA PRO A 153 -14.84 -6.93 -2.69
C PRO A 153 -16.20 -7.06 -1.99
N ASP A 154 -16.22 -7.67 -0.81
CA ASP A 154 -17.37 -7.78 0.11
C ASP A 154 -17.62 -6.50 0.93
N GLY A 155 -16.75 -5.49 0.81
CA GLY A 155 -16.83 -4.24 1.54
C GLY A 155 -16.34 -4.31 2.98
N LEU A 156 -15.76 -5.43 3.41
CA LEU A 156 -15.16 -5.58 4.74
C LEU A 156 -13.73 -5.05 4.75
N LEU A 157 -13.30 -4.51 5.89
CA LEU A 157 -11.92 -4.07 6.11
C LEU A 157 -11.08 -5.27 6.57
N TYR A 158 -10.09 -5.63 5.78
CA TYR A 158 -9.08 -6.64 6.09
C TYR A 158 -7.88 -5.99 6.76
N ILE A 159 -7.44 -6.57 7.86
CA ILE A 159 -6.33 -6.07 8.68
C ILE A 159 -5.25 -7.13 8.69
N GLY A 160 -4.09 -6.83 8.10
CA GLY A 160 -2.91 -7.68 8.13
C GLY A 160 -2.13 -7.46 9.42
N MET A 161 -1.96 -8.54 10.22
CA MET A 161 -1.23 -8.51 11.47
C MET A 161 -0.06 -9.49 11.42
N GLY A 162 0.99 -9.22 12.19
CA GLY A 162 2.00 -10.20 12.56
C GLY A 162 1.63 -10.96 13.84
N ASP A 163 2.51 -11.85 14.29
CA ASP A 163 2.37 -12.63 15.51
C ASP A 163 2.71 -11.86 16.81
N GLY A 164 3.08 -10.59 16.67
CA GLY A 164 3.45 -9.73 17.80
C GLY A 164 4.92 -9.78 18.16
N GLY A 165 5.76 -10.48 17.38
CA GLY A 165 7.20 -10.38 17.41
C GLY A 165 7.95 -11.52 18.09
N SER A 166 9.28 -11.41 18.07
CA SER A 166 10.24 -12.44 18.48
C SER A 166 10.23 -13.66 17.51
N GLY A 167 11.08 -14.66 17.75
CA GLY A 167 11.17 -15.87 16.92
C GLY A 167 10.21 -16.96 17.38
N GLY A 168 9.63 -17.72 16.42
CA GLY A 168 8.87 -18.94 16.72
C GLY A 168 7.47 -18.74 17.28
N ASP A 169 6.82 -17.61 17.01
CA ASP A 169 5.45 -17.30 17.45
C ASP A 169 5.24 -17.55 18.96
N PRO A 170 5.95 -16.81 19.85
CA PRO A 170 5.90 -17.05 21.28
C PRO A 170 4.47 -16.80 21.81
N GLY A 171 3.90 -17.83 22.43
CA GLY A 171 2.53 -17.81 22.92
C GLY A 171 1.48 -18.16 21.87
N ASN A 172 1.86 -18.65 20.68
CA ASN A 172 0.95 -19.12 19.62
C ASN A 172 -0.02 -18.02 19.13
N ARG A 173 0.45 -16.77 19.03
CA ARG A 173 -0.41 -15.61 18.75
C ARG A 173 -0.94 -15.60 17.33
N ALA A 174 -0.13 -16.05 16.35
CA ALA A 174 -0.57 -16.18 14.97
C ALA A 174 -1.70 -17.20 14.77
N GLN A 175 -1.92 -18.08 15.76
CA GLN A 175 -2.90 -19.15 15.73
C GLN A 175 -4.16 -18.86 16.59
N ARG A 176 -4.20 -17.71 17.25
CA ARG A 176 -5.29 -17.34 18.17
C ARG A 176 -6.05 -16.13 17.66
N LEU A 177 -7.38 -16.18 17.75
CA LEU A 177 -8.26 -15.08 17.30
C LEU A 177 -8.32 -13.90 18.29
N ASN A 178 -7.84 -14.05 19.53
CA ASN A 178 -8.03 -13.07 20.61
C ASN A 178 -6.72 -12.62 21.27
N THR A 179 -5.64 -12.64 20.53
CA THR A 179 -4.31 -12.21 21.03
C THR A 179 -3.78 -10.99 20.31
#